data_05e871a7058ec530c48b33bfc16a0ef9
#
_entry.id   05e871a7058ec530c48b33bfc16a0ef9
#
_cell.length_a   1.000
_cell.length_b   1.000
_cell.length_c   1.000
_cell.angle_alpha   90.00
_cell.angle_beta   90.00
_cell.angle_gamma   90.00
#
_symmetry.space_group_name_H-M   'P 1'
#
loop_
_entity.id
_entity.type
_entity.pdbx_description
1 polymer ?
#
loop_
_entity_poly.entity_id
_entity_poly.type
_entity_poly.pdbx_seq_one_letter_code
_entity_poly.pdbx_strand_id
1 'polypeptide(L)'
;MFENIKFANPFSNLPSTFYTKQSWSSFDQPFLLHFNHDLAKSLGIDDDPEELMQIFNGNKSFEKASPLAMVYGGHQFGNWVNQLGDGRGILFGQIDSSDGLIDLHIK
;
A
#
# COMPACT_ATOMS: atom_id res chain seq x y z
N MET A 1 -11.75 9.88 2.01
CA MET A 1 -11.76 8.41 1.77
C MET A 1 -11.30 7.61 2.99
N PHE A 2 -10.20 8.00 3.61
CA PHE A 2 -9.64 7.28 4.77
C PHE A 2 -9.80 8.06 6.09
N GLU A 3 -10.71 9.00 6.17
CA GLU A 3 -10.85 9.91 7.32
C GLU A 3 -11.18 9.18 8.62
N ASN A 4 -11.98 8.13 8.53
CA ASN A 4 -12.43 7.34 9.68
C ASN A 4 -11.58 6.08 9.92
N ILE A 5 -10.48 5.92 9.19
CA ILE A 5 -9.60 4.76 9.28
C ILE A 5 -8.38 5.10 10.13
N LYS A 6 -8.06 4.20 11.05
CA LYS A 6 -6.86 4.30 11.85
C LYS A 6 -5.71 3.59 11.15
N PHE A 7 -4.71 4.35 10.73
CA PHE A 7 -3.44 3.82 10.23
C PHE A 7 -2.47 3.68 11.39
N ALA A 8 -1.92 2.50 11.58
CA ALA A 8 -0.93 2.22 12.63
C ALA A 8 0.50 2.18 12.09
N ASN A 9 0.68 1.69 10.88
CA ASN A 9 1.96 1.62 10.16
C ASN A 9 3.15 1.08 10.99
N PRO A 10 2.99 -0.03 11.73
CA PRO A 10 4.06 -0.52 12.59
C PRO A 10 5.30 -0.96 11.83
N PHE A 11 5.18 -1.37 10.56
CA PHE A 11 6.32 -1.76 9.74
C PHE A 11 7.28 -0.59 9.51
N SER A 12 6.77 0.63 9.35
CA SER A 12 7.60 1.82 9.16
C SER A 12 8.39 2.22 10.41
N ASN A 13 8.07 1.65 11.57
CA ASN A 13 8.78 1.87 12.83
C ASN A 13 9.92 0.88 13.04
N LEU A 14 10.10 -0.10 12.16
CA LEU A 14 11.25 -1.01 12.19
C LEU A 14 12.54 -0.26 11.79
N PRO A 15 13.73 -0.81 12.13
CA PRO A 15 14.99 -0.25 11.62
C PRO A 15 15.02 -0.15 10.10
N SER A 16 15.72 0.84 9.57
CA SER A 16 15.76 1.14 8.13
C SER A 16 16.36 0.03 7.27
N THR A 17 16.99 -0.97 7.89
CA THR A 17 17.49 -2.17 7.20
C THR A 17 16.36 -3.07 6.67
N PHE A 18 15.12 -2.92 7.17
CA PHE A 18 13.98 -3.75 6.80
C PHE A 18 13.16 -3.20 5.66
N TYR A 19 13.36 -1.94 5.29
CA TYR A 19 12.57 -1.29 4.25
C TYR A 19 13.30 -0.12 3.61
N THR A 20 12.80 0.31 2.45
CA THR A 20 13.17 1.57 1.80
C THR A 20 11.91 2.41 1.65
N LYS A 21 11.94 3.66 2.09
CA LYS A 21 10.84 4.59 1.79
C LYS A 21 10.74 4.74 0.29
N GLN A 22 9.54 4.54 -0.25
CA GLN A 22 9.33 4.44 -1.68
C GLN A 22 8.02 5.12 -2.07
N SER A 23 8.07 5.89 -3.14
CA SER A 23 6.89 6.36 -3.85
C SER A 23 6.78 5.63 -5.19
N TRP A 24 5.70 5.85 -5.90
CA TRP A 24 5.45 5.22 -7.19
C TRP A 24 5.19 6.27 -8.27
N SER A 25 5.42 5.87 -9.51
CA SER A 25 5.14 6.73 -10.66
C SER A 25 3.65 6.74 -10.97
N SER A 26 3.11 7.91 -11.30
CA SER A 26 1.74 8.04 -11.76
C SER A 26 1.60 7.59 -13.22
N PHE A 27 0.41 7.09 -13.56
CA PHE A 27 0.04 6.90 -14.96
C PHE A 27 -0.44 8.21 -15.57
N ASP A 28 -0.12 8.40 -16.83
CA ASP A 28 -0.74 9.45 -17.65
C ASP A 28 -2.15 9.01 -18.04
N GLN A 29 -3.14 9.88 -17.83
CA GLN A 29 -4.55 9.60 -18.11
C GLN A 29 -5.04 8.27 -17.52
N PRO A 30 -4.95 8.08 -16.18
CA PRO A 30 -5.36 6.83 -15.56
C PRO A 30 -6.87 6.61 -15.68
N PHE A 31 -7.26 5.34 -15.76
CA PHE A 31 -8.65 4.94 -15.65
C PHE A 31 -8.77 3.70 -14.78
N LEU A 32 -9.91 3.54 -14.11
CA LEU A 32 -10.15 2.45 -13.20
C LEU A 32 -10.72 1.25 -13.96
N LEU A 33 -10.07 0.08 -13.83
CA LEU A 33 -10.57 -1.15 -14.41
C LEU A 33 -11.66 -1.80 -13.55
N HIS A 34 -11.47 -1.79 -12.24
CA HIS A 34 -12.37 -2.44 -11.30
C HIS A 34 -12.23 -1.82 -9.92
N PHE A 35 -13.32 -1.80 -9.17
CA PHE A 35 -13.35 -1.41 -7.76
C PHE A 35 -14.17 -2.43 -6.97
N ASN A 36 -13.58 -2.98 -5.92
CA ASN A 36 -14.26 -3.94 -5.06
C ASN A 36 -15.02 -3.20 -3.95
N HIS A 37 -16.30 -2.89 -4.20
CA HIS A 37 -17.17 -2.16 -3.28
C HIS A 37 -17.35 -2.89 -1.95
N ASP A 38 -17.50 -4.21 -1.99
CA ASP A 38 -17.71 -5.02 -0.78
C ASP A 38 -16.47 -5.01 0.12
N LEU A 39 -15.29 -5.13 -0.46
CA LEU A 39 -14.04 -5.05 0.28
C LEU A 39 -13.85 -3.65 0.87
N ALA A 40 -14.05 -2.60 0.08
CA ALA A 40 -13.95 -1.22 0.56
C ALA A 40 -14.85 -1.00 1.77
N LYS A 41 -16.11 -1.44 1.67
CA LYS A 41 -17.07 -1.34 2.78
C LYS A 41 -16.60 -2.11 4.02
N SER A 42 -16.08 -3.32 3.85
CA SER A 42 -15.60 -4.14 4.97
C SER A 42 -14.39 -3.53 5.67
N LEU A 43 -13.58 -2.75 4.96
CA LEU A 43 -12.42 -2.03 5.51
C LEU A 43 -12.77 -0.64 6.07
N GLY A 44 -14.02 -0.18 5.89
CA GLY A 44 -14.43 1.16 6.28
C GLY A 44 -13.93 2.26 5.34
N ILE A 45 -13.55 1.89 4.12
CA ILE A 45 -13.11 2.83 3.08
C ILE A 45 -14.37 3.35 2.37
N ASP A 46 -14.41 4.66 2.14
CA ASP A 46 -15.54 5.28 1.44
C ASP A 46 -15.70 4.72 0.02
N ASP A 47 -16.94 4.57 -0.40
CA ASP A 47 -17.27 4.07 -1.73
C ASP A 47 -17.13 5.19 -2.78
N ASP A 48 -15.87 5.57 -3.01
CA ASP A 48 -15.51 6.61 -3.97
C ASP A 48 -14.34 6.12 -4.86
N PRO A 49 -14.67 5.37 -5.95
CA PRO A 49 -13.65 4.85 -6.84
C PRO A 49 -12.76 5.92 -7.48
N GLU A 50 -13.33 7.10 -7.76
CA GLU A 50 -12.57 8.20 -8.37
C GLU A 50 -11.51 8.74 -7.41
N GLU A 51 -11.86 8.97 -6.15
CA GLU A 51 -10.90 9.43 -5.14
C GLU A 51 -9.82 8.37 -4.89
N LEU A 52 -10.21 7.09 -4.83
CA LEU A 52 -9.25 6.00 -4.68
C LEU A 52 -8.22 6.00 -5.81
N MET A 53 -8.70 6.17 -7.04
CA MET A 53 -7.83 6.23 -8.21
C MET A 53 -6.85 7.40 -8.11
N GLN A 54 -7.31 8.58 -7.70
CA GLN A 54 -6.45 9.75 -7.56
C GLN A 54 -5.37 9.54 -6.49
N ILE A 55 -5.72 8.94 -5.36
CA ILE A 55 -4.77 8.63 -4.30
C ILE A 55 -3.74 7.60 -4.78
N PHE A 56 -4.19 6.49 -5.33
CA PHE A 56 -3.30 5.41 -5.74
C PHE A 56 -2.54 5.69 -7.04
N ASN A 57 -2.98 6.65 -7.84
CA ASN A 57 -2.18 7.16 -8.95
C ASN A 57 -1.16 8.22 -8.52
N GLY A 58 -1.13 8.60 -7.25
CA GLY A 58 -0.18 9.58 -6.72
C GLY A 58 -0.55 11.05 -7.00
N ASN A 59 -1.74 11.31 -7.54
CA ASN A 59 -2.20 12.67 -7.84
C ASN A 59 -2.74 13.40 -6.60
N LYS A 60 -3.16 12.64 -5.59
CA LYS A 60 -3.64 13.17 -4.33
C LYS A 60 -2.80 12.59 -3.19
N SER A 61 -2.18 13.45 -2.40
CA SER A 61 -1.38 13.01 -1.26
C SER A 61 -2.27 12.49 -0.12
N PHE A 62 -1.70 11.58 0.66
CA PHE A 62 -2.35 11.05 1.84
C PHE A 62 -1.34 10.91 2.98
N GLU A 63 -1.43 11.82 3.97
CA GLU A 63 -0.40 11.97 5.01
C GLU A 63 -0.33 10.81 6.01
N LYS A 64 -1.44 10.09 6.21
CA LYS A 64 -1.50 8.96 7.15
C LYS A 64 -0.82 7.69 6.60
N ALA A 65 -0.57 7.64 5.31
CA ALA A 65 0.16 6.55 4.69
C ALA A 65 1.66 6.70 4.95
N SER A 66 2.35 5.57 4.92
CA SER A 66 3.81 5.52 5.04
C SER A 66 4.37 4.57 3.98
N PRO A 67 4.33 4.98 2.70
CA PRO A 67 4.69 4.10 1.60
C PRO A 67 6.14 3.64 1.68
N LEU A 68 6.36 2.33 1.54
CA LEU A 68 7.68 1.74 1.60
C LEU A 68 7.76 0.44 0.79
N ALA A 69 8.97 0.10 0.36
CA ALA A 69 9.30 -1.21 -0.17
C ALA A 69 9.93 -2.07 0.93
N MET A 70 9.32 -3.22 1.21
CA MET A 70 9.81 -4.13 2.23
C MET A 70 11.01 -4.92 1.70
N VAL A 71 12.04 -5.08 2.52
CA VAL A 71 13.16 -5.97 2.24
C VAL A 71 12.76 -7.39 2.65
N TYR A 72 12.97 -8.34 1.76
CA TYR A 72 12.66 -9.75 2.00
C TYR A 72 13.61 -10.67 1.21
N GLY A 73 13.64 -11.94 1.58
CA GLY A 73 14.33 -12.99 0.83
C GLY A 73 13.34 -13.95 0.22
N GLY A 74 13.71 -14.61 -0.85
CA GLY A 74 12.82 -15.56 -1.50
C GLY A 74 13.45 -16.34 -2.65
N HIS A 75 12.71 -17.31 -3.15
CA HIS A 75 13.11 -18.09 -4.31
C HIS A 75 12.68 -17.36 -5.60
N GLN A 76 13.64 -17.24 -6.53
CA GLN A 76 13.37 -16.73 -7.87
C GLN A 76 14.05 -17.65 -8.90
N PHE A 77 13.25 -18.12 -9.85
CA PHE A 77 13.74 -18.99 -10.95
C PHE A 77 14.57 -20.18 -10.44
N GLY A 78 14.12 -20.80 -9.34
CA GLY A 78 14.80 -21.96 -8.73
C GLY A 78 16.01 -21.63 -7.86
N ASN A 79 16.33 -20.36 -7.68
CA ASN A 79 17.44 -19.91 -6.84
C ASN A 79 16.94 -19.13 -5.64
N TRP A 80 17.60 -19.28 -4.50
CA TRP A 80 17.36 -18.45 -3.33
C TRP A 80 18.03 -17.09 -3.51
N VAL A 81 17.25 -16.01 -3.29
CA VAL A 81 17.77 -14.64 -3.27
C VAL A 81 17.68 -14.10 -1.86
N ASN A 82 18.81 -13.70 -1.29
CA ASN A 82 18.87 -13.25 0.10
C ASN A 82 18.17 -11.93 0.34
N GLN A 83 18.17 -11.04 -0.64
CA GLN A 83 17.55 -9.72 -0.50
C GLN A 83 16.81 -9.33 -1.77
N LEU A 84 15.53 -9.04 -1.59
CA LEU A 84 14.62 -8.46 -2.56
C LEU A 84 13.99 -7.20 -1.95
N GLY A 85 13.32 -6.39 -2.75
CA GLY A 85 12.71 -5.15 -2.29
C GLY A 85 13.00 -4.00 -3.25
N ASP A 86 12.73 -4.24 -4.55
CA ASP A 86 13.03 -3.30 -5.65
C ASP A 86 11.98 -2.21 -5.86
N GLY A 87 10.92 -2.20 -5.03
CA GLY A 87 9.86 -1.20 -5.11
C GLY A 87 8.74 -1.51 -6.11
N ARG A 88 8.71 -2.70 -6.70
CA ARG A 88 7.59 -3.13 -7.54
C ARG A 88 6.32 -3.42 -6.75
N GLY A 89 6.47 -3.83 -5.50
CA GLY A 89 5.39 -3.93 -4.52
C GLY A 89 5.62 -2.91 -3.43
N ILE A 90 4.65 -2.06 -3.17
CA ILE A 90 4.76 -0.99 -2.17
C ILE A 90 3.71 -1.24 -1.09
N LEU A 91 4.15 -1.30 0.15
CA LEU A 91 3.25 -1.22 1.29
C LEU A 91 2.84 0.24 1.46
N PHE A 92 1.61 0.56 1.07
CA PHE A 92 1.05 1.92 1.16
C PHE A 92 0.83 2.33 2.61
N GLY A 93 0.30 1.42 3.40
CA GLY A 93 0.02 1.63 4.81
C GLY A 93 -0.59 0.40 5.44
N GLN A 94 -0.74 0.45 6.76
CA GLN A 94 -1.32 -0.63 7.54
C GLN A 94 -2.50 -0.11 8.36
N ILE A 95 -3.66 -0.72 8.17
CA ILE A 95 -4.92 -0.37 8.84
C ILE A 95 -5.05 -1.18 10.12
N ASP A 96 -5.32 -0.49 11.21
CA ASP A 96 -5.70 -1.11 12.49
C ASP A 96 -7.22 -1.31 12.50
N SER A 97 -7.67 -2.52 12.23
CA SER A 97 -9.08 -2.88 12.15
C SER A 97 -9.52 -3.78 13.31
N SER A 98 -10.83 -3.96 13.45
CA SER A 98 -11.40 -4.91 14.43
C SER A 98 -10.96 -6.35 14.17
N ASP A 99 -10.62 -6.69 12.93
CA ASP A 99 -10.16 -8.02 12.54
C ASP A 99 -8.63 -8.16 12.58
N GLY A 100 -7.94 -7.14 13.07
CA GLY A 100 -6.49 -7.11 13.16
C GLY A 100 -5.86 -6.10 12.19
N LEU A 101 -4.56 -6.21 12.04
CA LEU A 101 -3.78 -5.35 11.16
C LEU A 101 -3.91 -5.81 9.71
N ILE A 102 -4.26 -4.88 8.84
CA ILE A 102 -4.45 -5.15 7.40
C ILE A 102 -3.46 -4.33 6.59
N ASP A 103 -2.71 -4.99 5.74
CA ASP A 103 -1.77 -4.35 4.84
C ASP A 103 -2.46 -3.90 3.55
N LEU A 104 -2.22 -2.65 3.15
CA LEU A 104 -2.61 -2.14 1.84
C LEU A 104 -1.39 -2.11 0.93
N HIS A 105 -1.41 -2.95 -0.09
CA HIS A 105 -0.33 -3.06 -1.06
C HIS A 105 -0.70 -2.46 -2.41
N ILE A 106 0.25 -1.77 -3.02
CA ILE A 106 0.22 -1.30 -4.42
C ILE A 106 1.21 -2.13 -5.23
N LYS A 107 0.74 -2.61 -6.36
CA LYS A 107 1.56 -3.32 -7.36
C LYS A 107 1.52 -2.63 -8.69
#